data_51892bfb9703501b4d61d378b2d5605c
#
_entry.id   51892bfb9703501b4d61d378b2d5605c
#
_cell.length_a   1.000
_cell.length_b   1.000
_cell.length_c   1.000
_cell.angle_alpha   90.00
_cell.angle_beta   90.00
_cell.angle_gamma   90.00
#
_symmetry.space_group_name_H-M   'P 1'
#
loop_
_entity.id
_entity.type
_entity.pdbx_description
1 polymer ?
#
loop_
_entity_poly.entity_id
_entity_poly.type
_entity_poly.pdbx_seq_one_letter_code
_entity_poly.pdbx_strand_id
1 'polypeptide(L)'
;QAGYTVTGSSVNSSGNYPTWKAFDDVASDTSTNGWLSEGSSGGGGPYNSTGYIGSPTRNLGTESGGTATVNGEYLVLEMPHKVKVSYARMRHRYTSTQQAPTDGYFYGSNNGTDWQELKQFSGIDWVANPTYTDIQINATQAYNRLAIVPTREAQVLAQGDWIAIGELKYYGYEEYTPAGDHSVDT
;
A
#
# COMPACT_ATOMS: atom_id res chain seq x y z
N GLN A 1 -6.29 -8.57 13.59
CA GLN A 1 -7.77 -8.65 13.61
C GLN A 1 -8.19 -9.86 12.77
N ALA A 2 -9.21 -10.60 13.22
CA ALA A 2 -9.68 -11.78 12.51
C ALA A 2 -10.24 -11.39 11.13
N GLY A 3 -9.85 -12.17 10.10
CA GLY A 3 -10.33 -11.97 8.74
C GLY A 3 -9.59 -10.92 7.89
N TYR A 4 -8.58 -10.26 8.44
CA TYR A 4 -7.71 -9.36 7.67
C TYR A 4 -6.43 -10.09 7.28
N THR A 5 -6.04 -9.96 6.01
CA THR A 5 -4.78 -10.51 5.49
C THR A 5 -4.00 -9.40 4.79
N VAL A 6 -2.69 -9.34 5.03
CA VAL A 6 -1.80 -8.41 4.33
C VAL A 6 -0.75 -9.20 3.56
N THR A 7 -0.65 -8.94 2.28
CA THR A 7 0.39 -9.48 1.41
C THR A 7 1.16 -8.35 0.74
N GLY A 8 2.31 -8.65 0.16
CA GLY A 8 3.11 -7.67 -0.58
C GLY A 8 4.05 -8.36 -1.55
N SER A 9 4.57 -7.58 -2.49
CA SER A 9 5.50 -8.04 -3.52
C SER A 9 6.81 -8.58 -2.95
N SER A 10 7.29 -7.92 -1.89
CA SER A 10 8.54 -8.29 -1.24
C SER A 10 8.60 -7.82 0.21
N VAL A 11 9.59 -8.29 0.94
CA VAL A 11 9.89 -7.88 2.32
C VAL A 11 11.41 -7.81 2.48
N ASN A 12 11.89 -6.80 3.18
CA ASN A 12 13.30 -6.65 3.49
C ASN A 12 13.87 -7.92 4.15
N SER A 13 15.04 -8.36 3.69
CA SER A 13 15.69 -9.62 4.08
C SER A 13 16.02 -9.74 5.57
N SER A 14 16.03 -8.62 6.33
CA SER A 14 16.24 -8.67 7.79
C SER A 14 15.09 -9.33 8.56
N GLY A 15 13.91 -9.48 7.92
CA GLY A 15 12.70 -10.03 8.55
C GLY A 15 12.01 -9.10 9.56
N ASN A 16 12.57 -7.92 9.81
CA ASN A 16 12.05 -6.99 10.83
C ASN A 16 10.89 -6.11 10.35
N TYR A 17 10.61 -6.12 9.03
CA TYR A 17 9.69 -5.19 8.37
C TYR A 17 8.60 -5.91 7.55
N PRO A 18 7.85 -6.85 8.16
CA PRO A 18 6.82 -7.59 7.45
C PRO A 18 5.68 -6.68 7.01
N THR A 19 4.93 -7.11 6.00
CA THR A 19 3.87 -6.33 5.35
C THR A 19 2.79 -5.82 6.30
N TRP A 20 2.40 -6.64 7.30
CA TRP A 20 1.35 -6.29 8.26
C TRP A 20 1.69 -5.09 9.15
N LYS A 21 2.97 -4.75 9.32
CA LYS A 21 3.40 -3.57 10.09
C LYS A 21 3.01 -2.23 9.47
N ALA A 22 2.63 -2.22 8.21
CA ALA A 22 2.04 -1.02 7.61
C ALA A 22 0.57 -0.80 8.02
N PHE A 23 -0.03 -1.74 8.81
CA PHE A 23 -1.44 -1.73 9.19
C PHE A 23 -1.67 -2.08 10.68
N ASP A 24 -0.65 -1.96 11.51
CA ASP A 24 -0.71 -2.41 12.92
C ASP A 24 -1.14 -1.32 13.91
N ASP A 25 -1.41 -0.11 13.42
CA ASP A 25 -1.75 1.08 14.21
C ASP A 25 -0.66 1.48 15.23
N VAL A 26 0.57 1.07 14.99
CA VAL A 26 1.72 1.39 15.83
C VAL A 26 2.47 2.58 15.23
N ALA A 27 2.05 3.78 15.61
CA ALA A 27 2.72 5.03 15.23
C ALA A 27 3.99 5.27 16.07
N SER A 28 4.90 4.30 16.12
CA SER A 28 6.13 4.47 16.88
C SER A 28 7.26 5.05 16.02
N ASP A 29 8.10 5.88 16.63
CA ASP A 29 9.29 6.44 15.98
C ASP A 29 10.50 5.50 16.12
N THR A 30 10.27 4.18 16.14
CA THR A 30 11.34 3.20 16.18
C THR A 30 11.76 2.79 14.78
N SER A 31 13.03 2.47 14.61
CA SER A 31 13.61 2.08 13.32
C SER A 31 13.05 0.77 12.75
N THR A 32 12.31 0.00 13.56
CA THR A 32 11.73 -1.29 13.16
C THR A 32 10.23 -1.20 12.85
N ASN A 33 9.65 0.00 12.81
CA ASN A 33 8.24 0.20 12.49
C ASN A 33 7.99 0.21 10.97
N GLY A 34 6.81 -0.28 10.56
CA GLY A 34 6.34 -0.28 9.18
C GLY A 34 6.87 -1.42 8.31
N TRP A 35 6.46 -1.39 7.06
CA TRP A 35 6.93 -2.28 6.01
C TRP A 35 8.08 -1.68 5.22
N LEU A 36 9.06 -2.52 4.86
CA LEU A 36 10.08 -2.24 3.87
C LEU A 36 10.04 -3.29 2.76
N SER A 37 10.13 -2.84 1.51
CA SER A 37 10.38 -3.72 0.38
C SER A 37 11.78 -4.36 0.45
N GLU A 38 12.04 -5.36 -0.37
CA GLU A 38 13.41 -5.86 -0.54
C GLU A 38 14.35 -4.77 -1.07
N GLY A 39 15.64 -4.95 -0.85
CA GLY A 39 16.70 -4.02 -1.21
C GLY A 39 17.81 -4.03 -0.18
N SER A 40 18.89 -3.32 -0.45
CA SER A 40 19.99 -3.14 0.48
C SER A 40 20.24 -1.67 0.76
N SER A 41 20.61 -1.35 1.99
CA SER A 41 21.05 0.01 2.34
C SER A 41 22.30 0.38 1.57
N GLY A 42 22.27 1.54 0.92
CA GLY A 42 23.44 2.10 0.23
C GLY A 42 23.63 1.64 -1.22
N GLY A 43 22.61 1.10 -1.85
CA GLY A 43 22.57 0.78 -3.27
C GLY A 43 22.02 -0.61 -3.57
N GLY A 44 21.22 -0.72 -4.62
CA GLY A 44 20.63 -1.97 -5.08
C GLY A 44 19.20 -2.22 -4.65
N GLY A 45 18.49 -1.18 -4.18
CA GLY A 45 17.05 -1.21 -3.97
C GLY A 45 16.26 -1.00 -5.26
N PRO A 46 14.94 -1.26 -5.23
CA PRO A 46 14.11 -1.25 -6.44
C PRO A 46 13.68 0.16 -6.90
N TYR A 47 14.11 1.23 -6.23
CA TYR A 47 13.77 2.62 -6.60
C TYR A 47 15.02 3.49 -6.74
N ASN A 48 15.01 4.39 -7.71
CA ASN A 48 16.03 5.42 -7.89
C ASN A 48 15.39 6.77 -8.30
N SER A 49 16.22 7.73 -8.69
CA SER A 49 15.75 9.06 -9.14
C SER A 49 14.77 9.05 -10.31
N THR A 50 14.73 7.99 -11.11
CA THR A 50 13.82 7.86 -12.26
C THR A 50 12.54 7.10 -11.92
N GLY A 51 12.48 6.45 -10.76
CA GLY A 51 11.34 5.65 -10.29
C GLY A 51 11.71 4.19 -10.04
N TYR A 52 10.76 3.29 -10.28
CA TYR A 52 10.94 1.87 -10.05
C TYR A 52 11.86 1.22 -11.09
N ILE A 53 12.89 0.54 -10.60
CA ILE A 53 13.92 -0.17 -11.41
C ILE A 53 14.13 -1.62 -10.97
N GLY A 54 13.20 -2.16 -10.14
CA GLY A 54 13.34 -3.48 -9.51
C GLY A 54 13.59 -4.62 -10.50
N SER A 55 14.44 -5.57 -10.08
CA SER A 55 14.71 -6.79 -10.81
C SER A 55 14.66 -7.98 -9.83
N PRO A 56 13.73 -8.95 -10.01
CA PRO A 56 12.71 -8.99 -11.07
C PRO A 56 11.71 -7.83 -10.98
N THR A 57 11.11 -7.46 -12.09
CA THR A 57 10.07 -6.43 -12.12
C THR A 57 8.85 -6.91 -11.34
N ARG A 58 8.45 -6.16 -10.32
CA ARG A 58 7.20 -6.39 -9.58
C ARG A 58 6.05 -5.68 -10.27
N ASN A 59 4.93 -6.35 -10.38
CA ASN A 59 3.71 -5.81 -10.96
C ASN A 59 2.51 -6.53 -10.39
N LEU A 60 1.65 -5.80 -9.69
CA LEU A 60 0.46 -6.33 -9.02
C LEU A 60 -0.43 -7.14 -9.98
N GLY A 61 -0.66 -6.65 -11.19
CA GLY A 61 -1.48 -7.35 -12.17
C GLY A 61 -0.84 -8.65 -12.65
N THR A 62 0.43 -8.60 -13.06
CA THR A 62 1.13 -9.80 -13.54
C THR A 62 1.23 -10.87 -12.46
N GLU A 63 1.60 -10.49 -11.23
CA GLU A 63 1.80 -11.44 -10.12
C GLU A 63 0.47 -12.00 -9.57
N SER A 64 -0.63 -11.25 -9.69
CA SER A 64 -1.98 -11.72 -9.35
C SER A 64 -2.71 -12.41 -10.50
N GLY A 65 -2.14 -12.42 -11.71
CA GLY A 65 -2.83 -12.85 -12.93
C GLY A 65 -3.93 -11.88 -13.36
N GLY A 66 -3.78 -10.58 -13.05
CA GLY A 66 -4.85 -9.60 -13.13
C GLY A 66 -4.54 -8.39 -14.03
N THR A 67 -5.27 -7.32 -13.81
CA THR A 67 -5.41 -6.19 -14.76
C THR A 67 -4.59 -4.94 -14.40
N ALA A 68 -3.99 -4.85 -13.21
CA ALA A 68 -3.13 -3.72 -12.86
C ALA A 68 -1.88 -3.72 -13.74
N THR A 69 -1.50 -2.57 -14.31
CA THR A 69 -0.43 -2.47 -15.31
C THR A 69 0.83 -1.76 -14.81
N VAL A 70 0.77 -1.17 -13.62
CA VAL A 70 1.86 -0.34 -13.08
C VAL A 70 2.93 -1.20 -12.41
N ASN A 71 4.18 -0.96 -12.77
CA ASN A 71 5.32 -1.59 -12.12
C ASN A 71 5.66 -0.87 -10.82
N GLY A 72 5.91 -1.63 -9.77
CA GLY A 72 6.27 -1.13 -8.44
C GLY A 72 6.16 -2.23 -7.39
N GLU A 73 6.83 -2.03 -6.28
CA GLU A 73 6.53 -2.80 -5.08
C GLU A 73 5.10 -2.52 -4.65
N TYR A 74 4.43 -3.47 -4.01
CA TYR A 74 3.04 -3.28 -3.62
C TYR A 74 2.71 -3.91 -2.27
N LEU A 75 1.68 -3.37 -1.63
CA LEU A 75 0.97 -3.97 -0.50
C LEU A 75 -0.49 -4.17 -0.87
N VAL A 76 -1.05 -5.29 -0.44
CA VAL A 76 -2.48 -5.61 -0.55
C VAL A 76 -3.03 -5.88 0.84
N LEU A 77 -4.08 -5.15 1.20
CA LEU A 77 -4.92 -5.44 2.37
C LEU A 77 -6.19 -6.15 1.88
N GLU A 78 -6.42 -7.37 2.34
CA GLU A 78 -7.67 -8.09 2.17
C GLU A 78 -8.49 -8.00 3.45
N MET A 79 -9.76 -7.66 3.31
CA MET A 79 -10.71 -7.41 4.40
C MET A 79 -11.87 -8.40 4.33
N PRO A 80 -12.48 -8.78 5.48
CA PRO A 80 -13.62 -9.70 5.52
C PRO A 80 -14.92 -9.10 4.94
N HIS A 81 -14.96 -7.79 4.77
CA HIS A 81 -16.10 -7.03 4.23
C HIS A 81 -15.61 -6.01 3.20
N LYS A 82 -16.55 -5.50 2.39
CA LYS A 82 -16.24 -4.49 1.38
C LYS A 82 -16.31 -3.09 1.99
N VAL A 83 -15.38 -2.24 1.59
CA VAL A 83 -15.31 -0.84 1.98
C VAL A 83 -15.31 0.06 0.75
N LYS A 84 -16.19 1.04 0.73
CA LYS A 84 -16.17 2.15 -0.22
C LYS A 84 -15.24 3.23 0.34
N VAL A 85 -14.01 3.27 -0.18
CA VAL A 85 -12.94 4.11 0.36
C VAL A 85 -13.15 5.58 -0.01
N SER A 86 -13.09 6.44 0.99
CA SER A 86 -13.11 7.90 0.82
C SER A 86 -11.70 8.45 0.68
N TYR A 87 -10.78 8.07 1.56
CA TYR A 87 -9.39 8.48 1.51
C TYR A 87 -8.47 7.44 2.16
N ALA A 88 -7.20 7.50 1.83
CA ALA A 88 -6.14 6.81 2.53
C ALA A 88 -5.32 7.81 3.34
N ARG A 89 -4.89 7.41 4.53
CA ARG A 89 -3.93 8.14 5.36
C ARG A 89 -2.64 7.35 5.42
N MET A 90 -1.56 7.95 4.98
CA MET A 90 -0.24 7.31 4.93
C MET A 90 0.73 8.06 5.84
N ARG A 91 1.62 7.29 6.50
CA ARG A 91 2.72 7.79 7.31
C ARG A 91 4.03 7.23 6.77
N HIS A 92 5.07 8.09 6.69
CA HIS A 92 6.41 7.61 6.43
C HIS A 92 6.96 6.82 7.64
N ARG A 93 7.97 6.01 7.39
CA ARG A 93 8.63 5.22 8.44
C ARG A 93 9.64 6.06 9.21
N TYR A 94 9.55 6.05 10.57
CA TYR A 94 10.52 6.69 11.46
C TYR A 94 10.81 8.14 11.06
N THR A 95 12.01 8.66 11.35
CA THR A 95 12.44 10.02 10.96
C THR A 95 12.93 10.12 9.52
N SER A 96 13.01 8.98 8.79
CA SER A 96 13.45 8.95 7.40
C SER A 96 12.30 9.20 6.45
N THR A 97 12.23 10.40 5.90
CA THR A 97 11.31 10.74 4.82
C THR A 97 11.80 10.21 3.46
N GLN A 98 13.07 9.83 3.37
CA GLN A 98 13.76 9.53 2.12
C GLN A 98 13.17 8.33 1.36
N GLN A 99 12.74 7.31 2.09
CA GLN A 99 12.21 6.07 1.55
C GLN A 99 10.67 6.07 1.42
N ALA A 100 10.04 7.21 1.69
CA ALA A 100 8.59 7.33 1.66
C ALA A 100 8.07 7.45 0.22
N PRO A 101 6.93 6.85 -0.12
CA PRO A 101 6.32 6.99 -1.43
C PRO A 101 5.95 8.45 -1.73
N THR A 102 6.43 9.01 -2.85
CA THR A 102 6.00 10.32 -3.34
C THR A 102 4.96 10.20 -4.44
N ASP A 103 5.04 9.13 -5.22
CA ASP A 103 4.15 8.87 -6.35
C ASP A 103 3.72 7.42 -6.34
N GLY A 104 2.52 7.14 -6.86
CA GLY A 104 2.01 5.80 -6.94
C GLY A 104 0.51 5.73 -7.24
N TYR A 105 -0.04 4.54 -7.05
CA TYR A 105 -1.42 4.23 -7.37
C TYR A 105 -2.09 3.46 -6.24
N PHE A 106 -3.38 3.72 -6.05
CA PHE A 106 -4.28 2.89 -5.26
C PHE A 106 -5.19 2.10 -6.18
N TYR A 107 -5.39 0.84 -5.86
CA TYR A 107 -6.28 -0.08 -6.57
C TYR A 107 -7.27 -0.72 -5.62
N GLY A 108 -8.43 -1.12 -6.16
CA GLY A 108 -9.44 -1.93 -5.48
C GLY A 108 -9.79 -3.17 -6.30
N SER A 109 -10.05 -4.28 -5.62
CA SER A 109 -10.51 -5.52 -6.25
C SER A 109 -11.47 -6.28 -5.33
N ASN A 110 -12.35 -7.11 -5.91
CA ASN A 110 -13.22 -8.02 -5.17
C ASN A 110 -12.88 -9.52 -5.41
N ASN A 111 -11.97 -9.81 -6.34
CA ASN A 111 -11.56 -11.17 -6.68
C ASN A 111 -10.03 -11.38 -6.65
N GLY A 112 -9.25 -10.29 -6.49
CA GLY A 112 -7.79 -10.32 -6.45
C GLY A 112 -7.11 -10.31 -7.83
N THR A 113 -7.87 -10.31 -8.92
CA THR A 113 -7.38 -10.28 -10.31
C THR A 113 -7.84 -9.04 -11.07
N ASP A 114 -9.12 -8.69 -10.97
CA ASP A 114 -9.67 -7.50 -11.62
C ASP A 114 -9.41 -6.28 -10.73
N TRP A 115 -8.29 -5.62 -10.97
CA TRP A 115 -7.87 -4.44 -10.23
C TRP A 115 -8.35 -3.17 -10.93
N GLN A 116 -9.19 -2.42 -10.24
CA GLN A 116 -9.65 -1.10 -10.67
C GLN A 116 -8.73 -0.04 -10.07
N GLU A 117 -8.17 0.82 -10.91
CA GLU A 117 -7.47 2.01 -10.43
C GLU A 117 -8.46 2.93 -9.72
N LEU A 118 -8.17 3.27 -8.47
CA LEU A 118 -8.97 4.16 -7.64
C LEU A 118 -8.42 5.58 -7.62
N LYS A 119 -7.08 5.69 -7.57
CA LYS A 119 -6.41 6.98 -7.47
C LYS A 119 -4.94 6.86 -7.86
N GLN A 120 -4.47 7.75 -8.72
CA GLN A 120 -3.07 8.10 -8.84
C GLN A 120 -2.75 9.24 -7.88
N PHE A 121 -1.62 9.16 -7.18
CA PHE A 121 -1.07 10.26 -6.38
C PHE A 121 0.35 10.58 -6.85
N SER A 122 0.76 11.83 -6.67
CA SER A 122 2.10 12.28 -7.07
C SER A 122 2.54 13.50 -6.25
N GLY A 123 3.85 13.67 -6.13
CA GLY A 123 4.47 14.87 -5.56
C GLY A 123 4.20 15.04 -4.06
N ILE A 124 4.08 13.97 -3.28
CA ILE A 124 3.95 14.10 -1.82
C ILE A 124 5.25 14.68 -1.26
N ASP A 125 5.13 15.84 -0.61
CA ASP A 125 6.22 16.47 0.13
C ASP A 125 6.21 16.02 1.60
N TRP A 126 7.04 15.04 1.92
CA TRP A 126 7.16 14.50 3.26
C TRP A 126 7.87 15.43 4.24
N VAL A 127 8.58 16.42 3.77
CA VAL A 127 9.20 17.45 4.63
C VAL A 127 8.13 18.39 5.16
N ALA A 128 7.17 18.78 4.29
CA ALA A 128 6.03 19.59 4.69
C ALA A 128 4.97 18.77 5.47
N ASN A 129 4.95 17.45 5.28
CA ASN A 129 4.01 16.53 5.94
C ASN A 129 4.77 15.48 6.77
N PRO A 130 5.37 15.86 7.90
CA PRO A 130 6.37 15.03 8.60
C PRO A 130 5.76 13.83 9.32
N THR A 131 4.43 13.75 9.47
CA THR A 131 3.78 12.67 10.24
C THR A 131 2.83 11.85 9.37
N TYR A 132 1.80 12.48 8.83
CA TYR A 132 0.76 11.84 8.01
C TYR A 132 0.40 12.70 6.82
N THR A 133 0.00 12.04 5.74
CA THR A 133 -0.65 12.70 4.61
C THR A 133 -1.95 11.97 4.26
N ASP A 134 -2.98 12.73 3.91
CA ASP A 134 -4.26 12.22 3.47
C ASP A 134 -4.37 12.32 1.95
N ILE A 135 -4.67 11.20 1.31
CA ILE A 135 -4.83 11.09 -0.14
C ILE A 135 -6.29 10.80 -0.44
N GLN A 136 -6.99 11.76 -1.02
CA GLN A 136 -8.40 11.62 -1.38
C GLN A 136 -8.55 10.60 -2.51
N ILE A 137 -9.36 9.58 -2.29
CA ILE A 137 -9.62 8.49 -3.24
C ILE A 137 -11.03 8.63 -3.83
N ASN A 138 -12.05 8.75 -2.98
CA ASN A 138 -13.46 8.87 -3.36
C ASN A 138 -13.93 7.75 -4.29
N ALA A 139 -13.68 6.50 -3.88
CA ALA A 139 -14.07 5.32 -4.64
C ALA A 139 -15.58 5.31 -4.94
N THR A 140 -15.98 4.92 -6.15
CA THR A 140 -17.37 4.85 -6.56
C THR A 140 -18.04 3.54 -6.13
N GLN A 141 -17.25 2.48 -5.91
CA GLN A 141 -17.69 1.15 -5.51
C GLN A 141 -16.95 0.69 -4.24
N ALA A 142 -17.46 -0.34 -3.60
CA ALA A 142 -16.85 -0.97 -2.44
C ALA A 142 -16.01 -2.19 -2.85
N TYR A 143 -14.86 -2.36 -2.17
CA TYR A 143 -13.89 -3.40 -2.42
C TYR A 143 -13.49 -4.09 -1.13
N ASN A 144 -13.22 -5.39 -1.19
CA ASN A 144 -12.66 -6.14 -0.06
C ASN A 144 -11.14 -6.34 -0.17
N ARG A 145 -10.52 -5.94 -1.28
CA ARG A 145 -9.07 -5.88 -1.45
C ARG A 145 -8.68 -4.48 -1.89
N LEU A 146 -7.74 -3.90 -1.17
CA LEU A 146 -7.18 -2.58 -1.47
C LEU A 146 -5.66 -2.72 -1.61
N ALA A 147 -5.11 -2.14 -2.66
CA ALA A 147 -3.67 -2.16 -2.89
C ALA A 147 -3.11 -0.75 -3.04
N ILE A 148 -1.85 -0.58 -2.61
CA ILE A 148 -1.01 0.55 -2.96
C ILE A 148 0.18 0.05 -3.77
N VAL A 149 0.50 0.76 -4.86
CA VAL A 149 1.66 0.51 -5.71
C VAL A 149 2.48 1.81 -5.80
N PRO A 150 3.45 2.02 -4.92
CA PRO A 150 4.41 3.11 -5.08
C PRO A 150 5.18 2.99 -6.38
N THR A 151 5.43 4.10 -7.05
CA THR A 151 6.24 4.17 -8.28
C THR A 151 7.48 5.02 -8.12
N ARG A 152 7.55 5.80 -7.03
CA ARG A 152 8.68 6.67 -6.72
C ARG A 152 8.80 6.90 -5.22
N GLU A 153 10.01 7.08 -4.75
CA GLU A 153 10.35 7.48 -3.39
C GLU A 153 10.83 8.92 -3.30
N ALA A 154 10.92 9.46 -2.08
CA ALA A 154 11.35 10.84 -1.83
C ALA A 154 12.85 11.06 -2.02
N GLN A 155 13.67 10.04 -1.84
CA GLN A 155 15.12 10.14 -2.01
C GLN A 155 15.54 9.91 -3.46
N VAL A 156 16.46 10.75 -3.92
CA VAL A 156 17.01 10.69 -5.26
C VAL A 156 18.41 10.07 -5.19
N LEU A 157 18.51 8.77 -4.86
CA LEU A 157 19.78 8.03 -4.93
C LEU A 157 19.95 7.39 -6.32
N ALA A 158 21.12 7.63 -6.93
CA ALA A 158 21.44 7.04 -8.22
C ALA A 158 21.56 5.49 -8.16
N GLN A 159 21.81 4.94 -6.98
CA GLN A 159 22.09 3.52 -6.78
C GLN A 159 20.88 2.68 -6.34
N GLY A 160 19.72 3.31 -6.17
CA GLY A 160 18.48 2.67 -5.74
C GLY A 160 18.38 2.48 -4.22
N ASP A 161 17.16 2.57 -3.71
CA ASP A 161 16.82 2.31 -2.31
C ASP A 161 15.50 1.49 -2.24
N TRP A 162 15.09 1.08 -1.05
CA TRP A 162 13.82 0.41 -0.81
C TRP A 162 12.70 1.42 -0.58
N ILE A 163 11.46 1.02 -0.83
CA ILE A 163 10.30 1.80 -0.42
C ILE A 163 9.89 1.40 1.01
N ALA A 164 9.45 2.38 1.80
CA ALA A 164 9.03 2.18 3.18
C ALA A 164 7.70 2.86 3.48
N ILE A 165 6.78 2.13 4.11
CA ILE A 165 5.52 2.67 4.62
C ILE A 165 5.45 2.40 6.12
N GLY A 166 5.42 3.47 6.93
CA GLY A 166 5.32 3.37 8.38
C GLY A 166 3.94 2.96 8.84
N GLU A 167 2.91 3.55 8.25
CA GLU A 167 1.50 3.22 8.53
C GLU A 167 0.64 3.58 7.32
N LEU A 168 -0.35 2.74 7.02
CA LEU A 168 -1.34 2.97 5.99
C LEU A 168 -2.73 2.62 6.52
N LYS A 169 -3.63 3.59 6.48
CA LYS A 169 -5.03 3.44 6.90
C LYS A 169 -5.95 3.80 5.76
N TYR A 170 -7.01 3.01 5.58
CA TYR A 170 -8.08 3.33 4.67
C TYR A 170 -9.31 3.77 5.46
N TYR A 171 -9.94 4.85 5.04
CA TYR A 171 -11.15 5.41 5.64
C TYR A 171 -12.27 5.43 4.61
N GLY A 172 -13.45 5.00 5.04
CA GLY A 172 -14.61 4.90 4.16
C GLY A 172 -15.81 4.31 4.87
N TYR A 173 -16.73 3.79 4.09
CA TYR A 173 -17.99 3.21 4.57
C TYR A 173 -18.02 1.72 4.21
N GLU A 174 -18.34 0.88 5.19
CA GLU A 174 -18.65 -0.52 4.91
C GLU A 174 -19.91 -0.63 4.07
N GLU A 175 -19.87 -1.50 3.06
CA GLU A 175 -21.07 -1.86 2.33
C GLU A 175 -21.85 -2.88 3.17
N TYR A 176 -22.97 -2.40 3.73
CA TYR A 176 -23.85 -3.28 4.50
C TYR A 176 -24.55 -4.24 3.54
N THR A 177 -24.25 -5.53 3.66
CA THR A 177 -25.07 -6.59 3.06
C THR A 177 -26.14 -6.97 4.08
N PRO A 178 -27.42 -6.64 3.89
CA PRO A 178 -28.46 -7.10 4.80
C PRO A 178 -28.38 -8.62 4.93
N ALA A 179 -28.39 -9.14 6.15
CA ALA A 179 -28.63 -10.56 6.37
C ALA A 179 -29.92 -10.91 5.63
N GLY A 180 -29.86 -11.91 4.73
CA GLY A 180 -31.02 -12.30 3.94
C GLY A 180 -32.24 -12.44 4.84
N ASP A 181 -33.34 -11.90 4.40
CA ASP A 181 -34.64 -12.01 5.08
C ASP A 181 -34.92 -13.52 5.25
N HIS A 182 -34.78 -14.01 6.47
CA HIS A 182 -35.29 -15.33 6.81
C HIS A 182 -36.83 -15.20 6.86
N SER A 183 -37.45 -15.24 5.70
CA SER A 183 -38.88 -15.47 5.62
C SER A 183 -39.14 -16.83 6.30
N VAL A 184 -39.61 -16.77 7.53
CA VAL A 184 -40.22 -17.93 8.19
C VAL A 184 -41.53 -18.20 7.44
N ASP A 185 -41.49 -19.21 6.56
CA ASP A 185 -42.71 -19.76 5.99
C ASP A 185 -43.54 -20.31 7.15
N THR A 186 -44.65 -19.64 7.39
CA THR A 186 -45.70 -20.08 8.33
C THR A 186 -46.67 -21.02 7.62
#